data_37e309fd0e5608c09f488847d819fe49
#
_entry.id   37e309fd0e5608c09f488847d819fe49
#
_cell.length_a   1.000
_cell.length_b   1.000
_cell.length_c   1.000
_cell.angle_alpha   90.00
_cell.angle_beta   90.00
_cell.angle_gamma   90.00
#
_symmetry.space_group_name_H-M   'P 1'
#
loop_
_entity.id
_entity.type
_entity.pdbx_description
1 polymer ?
#
loop_
_entity_poly.entity_id
_entity_poly.type
_entity_poly.pdbx_seq_one_letter_code
_entity_poly.pdbx_strand_id
1 'polypeptide(L)'
;MKYLIISLLAVLFVCQPITADIQEESQPRKKIGLVLSGGGAKGMAHIGALKIIEEAGIPIDYVVGTSMGSIIGGLYSIGYTPHQLDSLVRVQDWSYLLSDRTPRSDKNMAERESDEKYVISVPFSKISIKEVTGGLIKGQNIDNMFNQLTLGYHDSIDFNELPIPYACVAEDIVTGKEYDFHQGELATAMRASMAIPGVFTPVRLDSMVLVDGGTINNFPVNVAKKMGADIIIGIDVQSNLKPSSE
;
A
#
# COMPACT_ATOMS: atom_id res chain seq x y z
N MET A 1 -80.32 -19.99 4.22
CA MET A 1 -79.27 -19.31 5.03
C MET A 1 -77.94 -20.05 5.10
N LYS A 2 -77.86 -21.40 5.28
CA LYS A 2 -76.60 -22.12 5.34
C LYS A 2 -75.78 -22.05 4.03
N TYR A 3 -76.34 -22.02 2.88
CA TYR A 3 -75.65 -21.95 1.57
C TYR A 3 -75.11 -20.55 1.26
N LEU A 4 -75.74 -19.48 1.81
CA LEU A 4 -75.32 -18.11 1.62
C LEU A 4 -74.06 -17.80 2.39
N ILE A 5 -73.87 -18.43 3.57
CA ILE A 5 -72.68 -18.26 4.42
C ILE A 5 -71.48 -19.00 3.81
N ILE A 6 -71.71 -20.17 3.19
CA ILE A 6 -70.64 -20.95 2.55
C ILE A 6 -70.15 -20.23 1.27
N SER A 7 -71.01 -19.60 0.49
CA SER A 7 -70.58 -18.83 -0.68
C SER A 7 -69.87 -17.55 -0.31
N LEU A 8 -70.20 -16.90 0.82
CA LEU A 8 -69.50 -15.70 1.29
C LEU A 8 -68.11 -16.03 1.83
N LEU A 9 -67.91 -17.20 2.49
CA LEU A 9 -66.62 -17.70 2.94
C LEU A 9 -65.72 -18.12 1.76
N ALA A 10 -66.28 -18.65 0.69
CA ALA A 10 -65.49 -19.04 -0.50
C ALA A 10 -64.98 -17.80 -1.26
N VAL A 11 -65.70 -16.66 -1.28
CA VAL A 11 -65.26 -15.42 -1.93
C VAL A 11 -64.18 -14.71 -1.11
N LEU A 12 -64.16 -14.85 0.23
CA LEU A 12 -63.10 -14.27 1.09
C LEU A 12 -61.79 -15.02 0.96
N PHE A 13 -61.78 -16.26 0.49
CA PHE A 13 -60.54 -17.06 0.34
C PHE A 13 -59.82 -16.83 -0.99
N VAL A 14 -60.48 -16.20 -1.99
CA VAL A 14 -59.94 -15.96 -3.32
C VAL A 14 -59.23 -14.59 -3.45
N CYS A 15 -59.41 -13.69 -2.49
CA CYS A 15 -58.78 -12.38 -2.47
C CYS A 15 -57.58 -12.31 -1.51
N GLN A 16 -56.67 -13.26 -1.58
CA GLN A 16 -55.34 -13.01 -1.05
C GLN A 16 -54.56 -12.20 -2.07
N PRO A 17 -54.04 -10.99 -1.71
CA PRO A 17 -53.11 -10.32 -2.60
C PRO A 17 -51.91 -11.22 -2.79
N ILE A 18 -51.70 -11.68 -4.03
CA ILE A 18 -50.41 -12.25 -4.44
C ILE A 18 -49.43 -11.06 -4.40
N THR A 19 -48.87 -10.81 -3.23
CA THR A 19 -47.61 -10.03 -3.16
C THR A 19 -46.56 -10.97 -3.75
N ALA A 20 -46.36 -10.91 -5.05
CA ALA A 20 -45.14 -11.36 -5.66
C ALA A 20 -44.06 -10.48 -5.03
N ASP A 21 -43.41 -11.00 -4.01
CA ASP A 21 -42.14 -10.51 -3.53
C ASP A 21 -41.17 -10.75 -4.70
N ILE A 22 -41.12 -9.76 -5.60
CA ILE A 22 -40.02 -9.65 -6.55
C ILE A 22 -38.81 -9.31 -5.67
N GLN A 23 -38.21 -10.32 -5.09
CA GLN A 23 -36.82 -10.24 -4.66
C GLN A 23 -36.05 -9.99 -5.95
N GLU A 24 -35.87 -8.74 -6.27
CA GLU A 24 -34.83 -8.28 -7.17
C GLU A 24 -33.55 -8.76 -6.53
N GLU A 25 -33.05 -9.91 -6.97
CA GLU A 25 -31.73 -10.42 -6.60
C GLU A 25 -30.75 -9.33 -7.07
N SER A 26 -30.49 -8.36 -6.19
CA SER A 26 -29.54 -7.29 -6.48
C SER A 26 -28.21 -7.96 -6.74
N GLN A 27 -27.82 -8.00 -8.01
CA GLN A 27 -26.49 -8.53 -8.34
C GLN A 27 -25.46 -7.79 -7.48
N PRO A 28 -24.56 -8.51 -6.83
CA PRO A 28 -23.55 -7.88 -5.99
C PRO A 28 -22.79 -6.84 -6.80
N ARG A 29 -22.59 -5.66 -6.22
CA ARG A 29 -21.82 -4.58 -6.85
C ARG A 29 -20.45 -5.10 -7.28
N LYS A 30 -20.03 -4.72 -8.48
CA LYS A 30 -18.67 -5.01 -8.96
C LYS A 30 -17.63 -4.40 -8.01
N LYS A 31 -16.62 -5.19 -7.66
CA LYS A 31 -15.55 -4.78 -6.78
C LYS A 31 -14.48 -4.00 -7.53
N ILE A 32 -14.06 -2.88 -6.96
CA ILE A 32 -13.10 -1.97 -7.58
C ILE A 32 -11.75 -2.11 -6.89
N GLY A 33 -10.73 -2.47 -7.68
CA GLY A 33 -9.33 -2.50 -7.24
C GLY A 33 -8.61 -1.24 -7.69
N LEU A 34 -7.96 -0.56 -6.75
CA LEU A 34 -7.06 0.56 -6.99
C LEU A 34 -5.64 0.04 -7.11
N VAL A 35 -4.96 0.35 -8.22
CA VAL A 35 -3.57 -0.05 -8.47
C VAL A 35 -2.69 1.19 -8.58
N LEU A 36 -1.66 1.26 -7.75
CA LEU A 36 -0.73 2.38 -7.65
C LEU A 36 0.67 1.93 -8.06
N SER A 37 1.20 2.52 -9.13
CA SER A 37 2.55 2.17 -9.61
C SER A 37 3.66 2.68 -8.69
N GLY A 38 4.83 2.11 -8.81
CA GLY A 38 6.05 2.72 -8.33
C GLY A 38 6.42 3.96 -9.14
N GLY A 39 7.24 4.85 -8.59
CA GLY A 39 7.65 6.07 -9.28
C GLY A 39 8.51 7.02 -8.45
N GLY A 40 9.01 6.59 -7.30
CA GLY A 40 9.77 7.43 -6.38
C GLY A 40 8.99 8.71 -6.03
N ALA A 41 9.63 9.87 -6.08
CA ALA A 41 8.99 11.15 -5.78
C ALA A 41 7.74 11.45 -6.64
N LYS A 42 7.67 10.95 -7.88
CA LYS A 42 6.48 11.12 -8.74
C LYS A 42 5.25 10.43 -8.14
N GLY A 43 5.43 9.37 -7.36
CA GLY A 43 4.34 8.65 -6.72
C GLY A 43 3.52 9.49 -5.74
N MET A 44 4.01 10.65 -5.30
CA MET A 44 3.19 11.60 -4.54
C MET A 44 1.96 12.09 -5.32
N ALA A 45 1.98 12.00 -6.66
CA ALA A 45 0.82 12.31 -7.51
C ALA A 45 -0.36 11.37 -7.27
N HIS A 46 -0.14 10.16 -6.72
CA HIS A 46 -1.22 9.26 -6.31
C HIS A 46 -2.19 9.92 -5.34
N ILE A 47 -1.69 10.79 -4.45
CA ILE A 47 -2.50 11.52 -3.47
C ILE A 47 -3.52 12.42 -4.18
N GLY A 48 -3.10 13.09 -5.26
CA GLY A 48 -4.00 13.90 -6.08
C GLY A 48 -5.12 13.07 -6.73
N ALA A 49 -4.78 11.91 -7.25
CA ALA A 49 -5.76 11.00 -7.85
C ALA A 49 -6.72 10.42 -6.79
N LEU A 50 -6.22 10.09 -5.58
CA LEU A 50 -7.06 9.63 -4.47
C LEU A 50 -8.10 10.70 -4.07
N LYS A 51 -7.72 11.99 -4.05
CA LYS A 51 -8.67 13.10 -3.78
C LYS A 51 -9.84 13.08 -4.77
N ILE A 52 -9.55 12.93 -6.05
CA ILE A 52 -10.59 12.88 -7.11
C ILE A 52 -11.45 11.63 -6.98
N ILE A 53 -10.88 10.48 -6.65
CA ILE A 53 -11.62 9.22 -6.46
C ILE A 53 -12.61 9.35 -5.29
N GLU A 54 -12.17 9.93 -4.16
CA GLU A 54 -13.05 10.17 -3.01
C GLU A 54 -14.12 11.22 -3.30
N GLU A 55 -13.76 12.34 -3.94
CA GLU A 55 -14.70 13.39 -4.36
C GLU A 55 -15.77 12.85 -5.33
N ALA A 56 -15.39 11.90 -6.19
CA ALA A 56 -16.30 11.22 -7.09
C ALA A 56 -17.18 10.16 -6.40
N GLY A 57 -16.93 9.87 -5.11
CA GLY A 57 -17.64 8.86 -4.35
C GLY A 57 -17.43 7.43 -4.86
N ILE A 58 -16.28 7.14 -5.47
CA ILE A 58 -15.96 5.83 -6.02
C ILE A 58 -15.50 4.92 -4.86
N PRO A 59 -16.24 3.85 -4.53
CA PRO A 59 -15.86 2.94 -3.45
C PRO A 59 -14.70 2.04 -3.90
N ILE A 60 -13.62 2.03 -3.14
CA ILE A 60 -12.47 1.15 -3.37
C ILE A 60 -12.59 -0.08 -2.47
N ASP A 61 -12.50 -1.27 -3.07
CA ASP A 61 -12.60 -2.55 -2.37
C ASP A 61 -11.24 -3.20 -2.14
N TYR A 62 -10.26 -2.88 -2.96
CA TYR A 62 -8.89 -3.42 -2.86
C TYR A 62 -7.89 -2.33 -3.23
N VAL A 63 -6.75 -2.31 -2.55
CA VAL A 63 -5.62 -1.44 -2.90
C VAL A 63 -4.38 -2.30 -3.11
N VAL A 64 -3.70 -2.07 -4.22
CA VAL A 64 -2.44 -2.75 -4.53
C VAL A 64 -1.41 -1.72 -4.97
N GLY A 65 -0.20 -1.82 -4.44
CA GLY A 65 0.83 -0.85 -4.75
C GLY A 65 2.23 -1.43 -4.87
N THR A 66 3.09 -0.71 -5.59
CA THR A 66 4.53 -0.99 -5.68
C THR A 66 5.32 0.26 -5.31
N SER A 67 6.41 0.12 -4.53
CA SER A 67 7.31 1.22 -4.17
C SER A 67 6.54 2.39 -3.52
N MET A 68 6.62 3.60 -4.05
CA MET A 68 5.84 4.74 -3.53
C MET A 68 4.33 4.46 -3.54
N GLY A 69 3.83 3.72 -4.54
CA GLY A 69 2.42 3.30 -4.58
C GLY A 69 2.05 2.36 -3.42
N SER A 70 3.00 1.54 -2.93
CA SER A 70 2.78 0.70 -1.76
C SER A 70 2.66 1.53 -0.48
N ILE A 71 3.45 2.59 -0.35
CA ILE A 71 3.43 3.49 0.82
C ILE A 71 2.10 4.25 0.87
N ILE A 72 1.75 4.93 -0.22
CA ILE A 72 0.50 5.70 -0.29
C ILE A 72 -0.71 4.77 -0.16
N GLY A 73 -0.70 3.63 -0.85
CA GLY A 73 -1.77 2.64 -0.80
C GLY A 73 -1.92 1.99 0.58
N GLY A 74 -0.82 1.61 1.22
CA GLY A 74 -0.83 1.00 2.55
C GLY A 74 -1.37 1.94 3.62
N LEU A 75 -0.93 3.21 3.62
CA LEU A 75 -1.45 4.22 4.54
C LEU A 75 -2.93 4.53 4.26
N TYR A 76 -3.34 4.61 3.00
CA TYR A 76 -4.73 4.78 2.62
C TYR A 76 -5.60 3.60 3.08
N SER A 77 -5.10 2.37 2.96
CA SER A 77 -5.82 1.15 3.36
C SER A 77 -6.09 1.06 4.85
N ILE A 78 -5.27 1.68 5.69
CA ILE A 78 -5.48 1.75 7.15
C ILE A 78 -6.26 2.99 7.60
N GLY A 79 -6.78 3.80 6.64
CA GLY A 79 -7.71 4.88 6.91
C GLY A 79 -7.13 6.30 6.85
N TYR A 80 -5.89 6.49 6.39
CA TYR A 80 -5.40 7.85 6.11
C TYR A 80 -6.17 8.45 4.94
N THR A 81 -6.76 9.61 5.14
CA THR A 81 -7.41 10.36 4.06
C THR A 81 -6.37 10.97 3.12
N PRO A 82 -6.73 11.25 1.85
CA PRO A 82 -5.84 11.93 0.92
C PRO A 82 -5.35 13.30 1.43
N HIS A 83 -6.16 14.00 2.21
CA HIS A 83 -5.76 15.26 2.84
C HIS A 83 -4.68 15.07 3.92
N GLN A 84 -4.80 14.01 4.73
CA GLN A 84 -3.80 13.67 5.72
C GLN A 84 -2.49 13.24 5.05
N LEU A 85 -2.56 12.44 3.98
CA LEU A 85 -1.41 12.05 3.17
C LEU A 85 -0.70 13.25 2.54
N ASP A 86 -1.45 14.21 1.97
CA ASP A 86 -0.88 15.45 1.41
C ASP A 86 -0.17 16.28 2.49
N SER A 87 -0.79 16.44 3.65
CA SER A 87 -0.18 17.13 4.78
C SER A 87 1.09 16.44 5.25
N LEU A 88 1.04 15.11 5.37
CA LEU A 88 2.17 14.29 5.80
C LEU A 88 3.37 14.47 4.87
N VAL A 89 3.20 14.36 3.56
CA VAL A 89 4.32 14.48 2.61
C VAL A 89 4.91 15.88 2.53
N ARG A 90 4.11 16.93 2.82
CA ARG A 90 4.58 18.33 2.80
C ARG A 90 5.41 18.70 4.01
N VAL A 91 5.18 18.10 5.18
CA VAL A 91 5.89 18.44 6.42
C VAL A 91 7.17 17.62 6.62
N GLN A 92 7.39 16.57 5.83
CA GLN A 92 8.56 15.71 5.97
C GLN A 92 9.85 16.38 5.51
N ASP A 93 10.90 16.22 6.29
CA ASP A 93 12.27 16.46 5.83
C ASP A 93 12.77 15.23 5.05
N TRP A 94 12.52 15.25 3.74
CA TRP A 94 12.92 14.17 2.84
C TRP A 94 14.44 13.96 2.81
N SER A 95 15.25 15.03 2.99
CA SER A 95 16.69 14.92 3.05
C SER A 95 17.15 14.12 4.26
N TYR A 96 16.47 14.27 5.39
CA TYR A 96 16.70 13.52 6.59
C TYR A 96 16.21 12.07 6.45
N LEU A 97 14.96 11.88 6.02
CA LEU A 97 14.33 10.56 5.88
C LEU A 97 15.09 9.64 4.90
N LEU A 98 15.54 10.21 3.78
CA LEU A 98 16.31 9.48 2.76
C LEU A 98 17.81 9.47 3.05
N SER A 99 18.19 9.51 4.33
CA SER A 99 19.58 9.43 4.80
C SER A 99 19.66 8.59 6.08
N ASP A 100 20.88 8.17 6.43
CA ASP A 100 21.15 7.51 7.71
C ASP A 100 21.64 8.52 8.78
N ARG A 101 21.29 9.79 8.63
CA ARG A 101 21.70 10.83 9.58
C ARG A 101 20.98 10.65 10.90
N THR A 102 21.74 10.65 11.99
CA THR A 102 21.19 10.72 13.34
C THR A 102 21.17 12.17 13.80
N PRO A 103 20.07 12.69 14.36
CA PRO A 103 20.03 14.04 14.91
C PRO A 103 21.14 14.24 15.94
N ARG A 104 21.73 15.43 15.97
CA ARG A 104 22.80 15.75 16.92
C ARG A 104 22.35 15.56 18.39
N SER A 105 21.07 15.75 18.68
CA SER A 105 20.48 15.52 19.99
C SER A 105 20.65 14.08 20.47
N ASP A 106 20.59 13.12 19.55
CA ASP A 106 20.55 11.68 19.83
C ASP A 106 21.94 11.05 19.82
N LYS A 107 22.96 11.83 19.44
CA LYS A 107 24.36 11.40 19.46
C LYS A 107 24.99 11.60 20.84
N ASN A 108 25.78 10.62 21.27
CA ASN A 108 26.60 10.76 22.47
C ASN A 108 27.75 11.76 22.26
N MET A 109 28.43 12.18 23.35
CA MET A 109 29.52 13.18 23.31
C MET A 109 30.64 12.77 22.37
N ALA A 110 31.05 11.50 22.41
CA ALA A 110 32.17 10.98 21.61
C ALA A 110 31.84 10.97 20.11
N GLU A 111 30.59 10.63 19.74
CA GLU A 111 30.13 10.67 18.36
C GLU A 111 30.06 12.10 17.83
N ARG A 112 29.58 13.05 18.66
CA ARG A 112 29.55 14.48 18.29
C ARG A 112 30.95 15.02 18.04
N GLU A 113 31.91 14.66 18.89
CA GLU A 113 33.31 15.08 18.78
C GLU A 113 34.00 14.46 17.54
N SER A 114 33.64 13.21 17.21
CA SER A 114 34.12 12.53 16.01
C SER A 114 33.61 13.18 14.74
N ASP A 115 32.32 13.52 14.69
CA ASP A 115 31.73 14.21 13.54
C ASP A 115 32.30 15.61 13.29
N GLU A 116 32.76 16.29 14.35
CA GLU A 116 33.41 17.60 14.23
C GLU A 116 34.87 17.49 13.74
N LYS A 117 35.54 16.37 14.00
CA LYS A 117 36.92 16.15 13.59
C LYS A 117 37.08 15.61 12.18
N TYR A 118 36.09 14.83 11.69
CA TYR A 118 36.25 14.08 10.44
C TYR A 118 35.09 14.42 9.48
N VAL A 119 35.45 14.94 8.31
CA VAL A 119 34.49 15.19 7.21
C VAL A 119 33.95 13.88 6.61
N ILE A 120 34.77 12.82 6.70
CA ILE A 120 34.40 11.45 6.26
C ILE A 120 34.98 10.47 7.29
N SER A 121 34.09 9.72 7.94
CA SER A 121 34.49 8.59 8.78
C SER A 121 34.05 7.28 8.10
N VAL A 122 35.03 6.47 7.70
CA VAL A 122 34.78 5.11 7.22
C VAL A 122 34.97 4.18 8.39
N PRO A 123 33.95 3.48 8.89
CA PRO A 123 34.14 2.51 9.98
C PRO A 123 35.02 1.35 9.51
N PHE A 124 36.23 1.27 10.04
CA PHE A 124 37.22 0.23 9.71
C PHE A 124 36.96 -1.09 10.47
N SER A 125 35.75 -1.41 10.86
CA SER A 125 35.41 -2.67 11.48
C SER A 125 34.99 -3.69 10.43
N LYS A 126 35.95 -4.59 10.07
CA LYS A 126 35.71 -5.81 9.28
C LYS A 126 34.66 -5.62 8.16
N ILE A 127 35.05 -4.98 7.09
CA ILE A 127 34.29 -5.00 5.86
C ILE A 127 34.27 -6.44 5.35
N SER A 128 33.25 -7.18 5.73
CA SER A 128 32.93 -8.44 5.05
C SER A 128 32.44 -8.08 3.66
N ILE A 129 33.02 -8.67 2.64
CA ILE A 129 32.64 -8.47 1.24
C ILE A 129 31.12 -8.73 1.05
N LYS A 130 30.48 -9.49 1.95
CA LYS A 130 29.03 -9.69 2.01
C LYS A 130 28.22 -8.44 2.38
N GLU A 131 28.82 -7.42 3.00
CA GLU A 131 28.15 -6.17 3.37
C GLU A 131 28.22 -5.10 2.27
N VAL A 132 29.12 -5.27 1.29
CA VAL A 132 29.28 -4.34 0.14
C VAL A 132 28.15 -4.47 -0.88
N THR A 133 27.33 -5.53 -0.82
CA THR A 133 26.15 -5.71 -1.68
C THR A 133 24.88 -5.08 -1.11
N GLY A 134 24.96 -4.42 0.05
CA GLY A 134 23.86 -3.64 0.62
C GLY A 134 23.79 -2.24 0.02
N GLY A 135 22.59 -1.66 -0.08
CA GLY A 135 22.39 -0.27 -0.51
C GLY A 135 23.18 0.73 0.32
N LEU A 136 23.35 1.94 -0.22
CA LEU A 136 24.10 3.03 0.42
C LEU A 136 23.42 3.55 1.70
N ILE A 137 22.10 3.39 1.79
CA ILE A 137 21.24 3.90 2.88
C ILE A 137 20.59 2.70 3.59
N LYS A 138 20.79 2.60 4.91
CA LYS A 138 20.13 1.56 5.72
C LYS A 138 18.61 1.79 5.77
N GLY A 139 18.17 3.05 5.82
CA GLY A 139 16.78 3.44 5.82
C GLY A 139 16.12 3.47 7.19
N GLN A 140 16.91 3.52 8.27
CA GLN A 140 16.38 3.51 9.65
C GLN A 140 15.39 4.66 9.91
N ASN A 141 15.62 5.84 9.33
CA ASN A 141 14.73 6.98 9.51
C ASN A 141 13.37 6.75 8.84
N ILE A 142 13.36 6.08 7.69
CA ILE A 142 12.12 5.66 7.01
C ILE A 142 11.41 4.55 7.80
N ASP A 143 12.15 3.55 8.30
CA ASP A 143 11.59 2.48 9.13
C ASP A 143 10.91 3.05 10.36
N ASN A 144 11.55 4.00 11.05
CA ASN A 144 10.98 4.69 12.21
C ASN A 144 9.70 5.46 11.83
N MET A 145 9.69 6.14 10.68
CA MET A 145 8.51 6.84 10.19
C MET A 145 7.37 5.87 9.89
N PHE A 146 7.63 4.77 9.19
CA PHE A 146 6.59 3.77 8.89
C PHE A 146 6.03 3.15 10.17
N ASN A 147 6.87 2.78 11.13
CA ASN A 147 6.42 2.26 12.42
C ASN A 147 5.53 3.25 13.17
N GLN A 148 5.85 4.55 13.14
CA GLN A 148 5.00 5.58 13.74
C GLN A 148 3.65 5.73 13.02
N LEU A 149 3.65 5.69 11.69
CA LEU A 149 2.44 5.86 10.88
C LEU A 149 1.52 4.63 10.92
N THR A 150 2.06 3.46 11.26
CA THR A 150 1.32 2.19 11.33
C THR A 150 1.17 1.65 12.75
N LEU A 151 1.20 2.51 13.77
CA LEU A 151 1.25 2.14 15.19
C LEU A 151 0.15 1.14 15.62
N GLY A 152 -1.04 1.18 15.00
CA GLY A 152 -2.12 0.22 15.25
C GLY A 152 -1.99 -1.10 14.50
N TYR A 153 -0.98 -1.26 13.65
CA TYR A 153 -0.80 -2.36 12.70
C TYR A 153 0.63 -2.91 12.72
N HIS A 154 1.29 -2.88 13.87
CA HIS A 154 2.69 -3.31 14.04
C HIS A 154 2.88 -4.81 14.26
N ASP A 155 1.79 -5.54 14.53
CA ASP A 155 1.82 -7.00 14.60
C ASP A 155 1.75 -7.62 13.19
N SER A 156 2.06 -8.91 13.10
CA SER A 156 1.83 -9.66 11.87
C SER A 156 0.33 -9.88 11.69
N ILE A 157 -0.25 -9.23 10.68
CA ILE A 157 -1.69 -9.24 10.38
C ILE A 157 -1.95 -9.74 8.97
N ASP A 158 -3.17 -10.21 8.72
CA ASP A 158 -3.68 -10.45 7.36
C ASP A 158 -4.13 -9.11 6.76
N PHE A 159 -3.54 -8.70 5.65
CA PHE A 159 -3.87 -7.43 4.99
C PHE A 159 -5.25 -7.44 4.33
N ASN A 160 -5.90 -8.62 4.21
CA ASN A 160 -7.29 -8.70 3.80
C ASN A 160 -8.25 -8.21 4.91
N GLU A 161 -7.81 -8.17 6.17
CA GLU A 161 -8.58 -7.69 7.32
C GLU A 161 -8.42 -6.17 7.58
N LEU A 162 -7.60 -5.48 6.78
CA LEU A 162 -7.49 -4.04 6.85
C LEU A 162 -8.82 -3.36 6.46
N PRO A 163 -9.05 -2.11 6.91
CA PRO A 163 -10.24 -1.35 6.50
C PRO A 163 -10.51 -1.35 4.99
N ILE A 164 -9.45 -1.30 4.18
CA ILE A 164 -9.48 -1.65 2.77
C ILE A 164 -8.43 -2.73 2.55
N PRO A 165 -8.80 -3.94 2.09
CA PRO A 165 -7.88 -5.01 1.75
C PRO A 165 -6.72 -4.55 0.88
N TYR A 166 -5.50 -4.92 1.26
CA TYR A 166 -4.28 -4.39 0.70
C TYR A 166 -3.30 -5.48 0.28
N ALA A 167 -2.51 -5.18 -0.74
CA ALA A 167 -1.31 -5.93 -1.09
C ALA A 167 -0.21 -5.00 -1.61
N CYS A 168 1.04 -5.40 -1.45
CA CYS A 168 2.15 -4.73 -2.12
C CYS A 168 3.17 -5.72 -2.65
N VAL A 169 3.93 -5.26 -3.64
CA VAL A 169 4.86 -6.11 -4.38
C VAL A 169 6.30 -5.79 -4.00
N ALA A 170 7.08 -6.83 -3.79
CA ALA A 170 8.54 -6.79 -3.71
C ALA A 170 9.13 -7.85 -4.65
N GLU A 171 10.44 -7.80 -4.89
CA GLU A 171 11.20 -8.84 -5.57
C GLU A 171 12.09 -9.57 -4.57
N ASP A 172 12.05 -10.90 -4.56
CA ASP A 172 13.06 -11.70 -3.88
C ASP A 172 14.24 -11.94 -4.82
N ILE A 173 15.35 -11.26 -4.60
CA ILE A 173 16.55 -11.38 -5.43
C ILE A 173 17.29 -12.72 -5.28
N VAL A 174 16.94 -13.53 -4.29
CA VAL A 174 17.49 -14.90 -4.14
C VAL A 174 16.89 -15.83 -5.18
N THR A 175 15.58 -15.70 -5.41
CA THR A 175 14.84 -16.55 -6.34
C THR A 175 14.54 -15.86 -7.68
N GLY A 176 14.67 -14.53 -7.75
CA GLY A 176 14.29 -13.70 -8.92
C GLY A 176 12.78 -13.68 -9.14
N LYS A 177 11.97 -13.85 -8.10
CA LYS A 177 10.51 -13.92 -8.19
C LYS A 177 9.83 -12.75 -7.51
N GLU A 178 8.66 -12.42 -8.04
CA GLU A 178 7.69 -11.52 -7.42
C GLU A 178 7.22 -12.11 -6.08
N TYR A 179 7.19 -11.26 -5.07
CA TYR A 179 6.64 -11.57 -3.76
C TYR A 179 5.52 -10.58 -3.43
N ASP A 180 4.30 -11.09 -3.40
CA ASP A 180 3.10 -10.33 -3.10
C ASP A 180 2.84 -10.40 -1.59
N PHE A 181 3.02 -9.29 -0.88
CA PHE A 181 2.66 -9.20 0.53
C PHE A 181 1.15 -9.12 0.69
N HIS A 182 0.56 -10.10 1.35
CA HIS A 182 -0.84 -10.14 1.78
C HIS A 182 -0.98 -10.25 3.30
N GLN A 183 0.12 -10.40 4.01
CA GLN A 183 0.19 -10.52 5.45
C GLN A 183 1.56 -10.12 5.97
N GLY A 184 1.67 -9.94 7.28
CA GLY A 184 2.90 -9.59 7.97
C GLY A 184 2.82 -8.24 8.64
N GLU A 185 3.95 -7.67 8.97
CA GLU A 185 4.05 -6.32 9.51
C GLU A 185 3.96 -5.29 8.37
N LEU A 186 2.98 -4.40 8.44
CA LEU A 186 2.69 -3.46 7.35
C LEU A 186 3.86 -2.53 7.03
N ALA A 187 4.56 -2.04 8.06
CA ALA A 187 5.75 -1.20 7.89
C ALA A 187 6.85 -1.94 7.12
N THR A 188 7.11 -3.19 7.49
CA THR A 188 8.10 -4.05 6.83
C THR A 188 7.75 -4.34 5.37
N ALA A 189 6.47 -4.58 5.06
CA ALA A 189 6.00 -4.81 3.70
C ALA A 189 6.21 -3.56 2.81
N MET A 190 5.82 -2.38 3.29
CA MET A 190 6.06 -1.11 2.59
C MET A 190 7.56 -0.84 2.43
N ARG A 191 8.37 -1.11 3.47
CA ARG A 191 9.82 -0.93 3.43
C ARG A 191 10.49 -1.84 2.41
N ALA A 192 10.05 -3.11 2.31
CA ALA A 192 10.56 -4.05 1.31
C ALA A 192 10.22 -3.59 -0.11
N SER A 193 8.95 -3.20 -0.32
CA SER A 193 8.45 -2.75 -1.61
C SER A 193 9.16 -1.50 -2.16
N MET A 194 9.76 -0.66 -1.28
CA MET A 194 10.48 0.54 -1.68
C MET A 194 12.02 0.41 -1.63
N ALA A 195 12.55 -0.77 -1.35
CA ALA A 195 13.99 -0.99 -1.19
C ALA A 195 14.74 -0.98 -2.53
N ILE A 196 14.87 0.18 -3.17
CA ILE A 196 15.52 0.35 -4.48
C ILE A 196 16.95 -0.19 -4.42
N PRO A 197 17.29 -1.19 -5.29
CA PRO A 197 18.62 -1.76 -5.35
C PRO A 197 19.71 -0.70 -5.55
N GLY A 198 20.79 -0.79 -4.79
CA GLY A 198 21.89 0.17 -4.83
C GLY A 198 21.64 1.48 -4.06
N VAL A 199 20.39 1.81 -3.74
CA VAL A 199 20.03 2.97 -2.90
C VAL A 199 19.78 2.55 -1.47
N PHE A 200 18.83 1.66 -1.26
CA PHE A 200 18.49 1.16 0.07
C PHE A 200 18.99 -0.25 0.32
N THR A 201 19.32 -0.54 1.58
CA THR A 201 19.61 -1.90 2.01
C THR A 201 18.36 -2.77 1.82
N PRO A 202 18.50 -3.97 1.18
CA PRO A 202 17.43 -4.92 1.04
C PRO A 202 16.85 -5.36 2.39
N VAL A 203 15.55 -5.66 2.40
CA VAL A 203 14.88 -6.21 3.58
C VAL A 203 15.06 -7.73 3.60
N ARG A 204 15.55 -8.26 4.73
CA ARG A 204 15.69 -9.69 4.93
C ARG A 204 14.51 -10.21 5.73
N LEU A 205 13.80 -11.15 5.13
CA LEU A 205 12.65 -11.80 5.76
C LEU A 205 12.80 -13.32 5.57
N ASP A 206 13.01 -14.05 6.66
CA ASP A 206 13.33 -15.47 6.65
C ASP A 206 14.53 -15.78 5.74
N SER A 207 14.31 -16.57 4.68
CA SER A 207 15.32 -16.91 3.68
C SER A 207 15.35 -15.98 2.47
N MET A 208 14.45 -15.01 2.41
CA MET A 208 14.31 -14.07 1.29
C MET A 208 15.17 -12.82 1.50
N VAL A 209 15.56 -12.22 0.39
CA VAL A 209 16.23 -10.92 0.32
C VAL A 209 15.41 -10.04 -0.61
N LEU A 210 14.58 -9.17 -0.01
CA LEU A 210 13.55 -8.42 -0.70
C LEU A 210 14.05 -7.03 -1.09
N VAL A 211 13.76 -6.66 -2.32
CA VAL A 211 14.02 -5.35 -2.90
C VAL A 211 12.77 -4.75 -3.51
N ASP A 212 12.87 -3.52 -4.00
CA ASP A 212 11.76 -2.79 -4.64
C ASP A 212 11.09 -3.63 -5.72
N GLY A 213 9.77 -3.76 -5.61
CA GLY A 213 8.95 -4.50 -6.56
C GLY A 213 8.92 -3.88 -7.97
N GLY A 214 9.35 -2.63 -8.10
CA GLY A 214 9.44 -1.95 -9.39
C GLY A 214 10.40 -2.59 -10.38
N THR A 215 11.29 -3.44 -9.91
CA THR A 215 12.22 -4.22 -10.74
C THR A 215 11.55 -5.38 -11.46
N ILE A 216 10.44 -5.89 -10.94
CA ILE A 216 9.74 -7.06 -11.49
C ILE A 216 8.28 -6.76 -11.89
N ASN A 217 7.54 -6.02 -11.06
CA ASN A 217 6.13 -5.69 -11.32
C ASN A 217 5.80 -4.30 -10.78
N ASN A 218 6.10 -3.29 -11.56
CA ASN A 218 5.96 -1.90 -11.12
C ASN A 218 4.52 -1.36 -11.20
N PHE A 219 3.60 -2.09 -11.86
CA PHE A 219 2.19 -1.74 -11.97
C PHE A 219 1.32 -3.00 -11.79
N PRO A 220 1.04 -3.43 -10.53
CA PRO A 220 0.61 -4.77 -10.18
C PRO A 220 -0.90 -5.02 -10.40
N VAL A 221 -1.40 -4.80 -11.62
CA VAL A 221 -2.80 -5.06 -12.01
C VAL A 221 -3.18 -6.53 -11.84
N ASN A 222 -2.24 -7.44 -12.10
CA ASN A 222 -2.43 -8.88 -11.94
C ASN A 222 -2.73 -9.26 -10.47
N VAL A 223 -2.10 -8.59 -9.51
CA VAL A 223 -2.31 -8.83 -8.07
C VAL A 223 -3.71 -8.38 -7.67
N ALA A 224 -4.17 -7.20 -8.08
CA ALA A 224 -5.52 -6.72 -7.81
C ALA A 224 -6.60 -7.65 -8.40
N LYS A 225 -6.36 -8.20 -9.60
CA LYS A 225 -7.25 -9.20 -10.20
C LYS A 225 -7.29 -10.50 -9.40
N LYS A 226 -6.14 -10.98 -8.91
CA LYS A 226 -6.07 -12.17 -8.03
C LYS A 226 -6.83 -11.95 -6.71
N MET A 227 -6.85 -10.73 -6.18
CA MET A 227 -7.62 -10.37 -4.98
C MET A 227 -9.14 -10.34 -5.23
N GLY A 228 -9.59 -10.38 -6.48
CA GLY A 228 -11.01 -10.44 -6.85
C GLY A 228 -11.58 -9.11 -7.33
N ALA A 229 -10.77 -8.17 -7.78
CA ALA A 229 -11.27 -6.93 -8.39
C ALA A 229 -11.89 -7.20 -9.77
N ASP A 230 -13.14 -6.76 -9.95
CA ASP A 230 -13.87 -6.80 -11.23
C ASP A 230 -13.48 -5.64 -12.14
N ILE A 231 -13.24 -4.47 -11.52
CA ILE A 231 -12.86 -3.23 -12.20
C ILE A 231 -11.52 -2.76 -11.61
N ILE A 232 -10.62 -2.33 -12.47
CA ILE A 232 -9.33 -1.77 -12.06
C ILE A 232 -9.29 -0.28 -12.36
N ILE A 233 -8.99 0.51 -11.33
CA ILE A 233 -8.57 1.90 -11.47
C ILE A 233 -7.05 1.90 -11.26
N GLY A 234 -6.30 2.12 -12.33
CA GLY A 234 -4.85 2.15 -12.29
C GLY A 234 -4.30 3.56 -12.39
N ILE A 235 -3.38 3.90 -11.48
CA ILE A 235 -2.66 5.18 -11.51
C ILE A 235 -1.20 4.86 -11.78
N ASP A 236 -0.75 5.13 -13.00
CA ASP A 236 0.64 4.94 -13.42
C ASP A 236 1.36 6.29 -13.51
N VAL A 237 2.44 6.44 -12.74
CA VAL A 237 3.25 7.65 -12.67
C VAL A 237 4.64 7.47 -13.30
N GLN A 238 4.87 6.35 -13.98
CA GLN A 238 6.18 6.04 -14.55
C GLN A 238 6.43 6.68 -15.91
N SER A 239 5.42 6.70 -16.78
CA SER A 239 5.58 7.12 -18.14
C SER A 239 5.93 8.62 -18.22
N ASN A 240 6.96 8.94 -18.99
CA ASN A 240 7.13 10.30 -19.46
C ASN A 240 5.92 10.63 -20.35
N LEU A 241 5.30 11.80 -20.12
CA LEU A 241 4.31 12.33 -21.02
C LEU A 241 4.96 12.38 -22.42
N LYS A 242 4.43 11.61 -23.38
CA LYS A 242 4.85 11.73 -24.74
C LYS A 242 4.46 13.10 -25.27
N PRO A 243 5.32 13.80 -26.01
CA PRO A 243 4.92 15.03 -26.66
C PRO A 243 3.69 14.78 -27.53
N SER A 244 2.75 15.72 -27.57
CA SER A 244 1.51 15.62 -28.38
C SER A 244 1.73 15.52 -29.89
N SER A 245 2.99 15.45 -30.34
CA SER A 245 3.43 15.36 -31.72
C SER A 245 3.85 13.94 -32.16
N GLU A 246 3.72 12.93 -31.29
CA GLU A 246 3.94 11.52 -31.64
C GLU A 246 2.64 10.70 -31.64
#